data_c73f13f3178eeb740db387bc353e8ab3
#
_entry.id   c73f13f3178eeb740db387bc353e8ab3
#
_cell.length_a   1.000
_cell.length_b   1.000
_cell.length_c   1.000
_cell.angle_alpha   90.00
_cell.angle_beta   90.00
_cell.angle_gamma   90.00
#
_symmetry.space_group_name_H-M   'P 1'
#
loop_
_entity.id
_entity.type
_entity.pdbx_description
1 polymer ?
#
loop_
_entity_poly.entity_id
_entity_poly.type
_entity_poly.pdbx_seq_one_letter_code
_entity_poly.pdbx_strand_id
1 'polypeptide(L)'
;QFKNWLMALLACEVILLVLCFLYARAIILEQIFFLALALFAVLVLSDLLLTWTLILAFGFGLIVLVAGVVYIPIIQLVFLLISFPLLIGILLKVRYYFFKVASKVQEQEDAARADYHAMVTEQSDVTVQSLLIHWAHEDLFFQIKPKEHNQMLSRIQEVIAQELSYNDKLYYVSDGNFLVLSSTNQHSLKELYLNGLQEKLSSLVFHGEDGNQGIQFQTGYLVINSDNKDKYQDYADVASHLKRQLETDVIVEY
;
A
#
# COMPACT_ATOMS: atom_id res chain seq x y z
N GLN A 1 -0.70 14.28 -1.71
CA GLN A 1 -0.87 13.80 -0.33
C GLN A 1 0.44 13.85 0.46
N PHE A 2 1.57 13.34 -0.06
CA PHE A 2 2.89 13.42 0.59
C PHE A 2 3.23 14.86 1.05
N LYS A 3 3.11 15.84 0.14
CA LYS A 3 3.39 17.26 0.44
C LYS A 3 2.52 17.78 1.60
N ASN A 4 1.25 17.38 1.66
CA ASN A 4 0.35 17.81 2.72
C ASN A 4 0.75 17.23 4.09
N TRP A 5 1.17 15.96 4.14
CA TRP A 5 1.64 15.34 5.37
C TRP A 5 2.98 15.90 5.83
N LEU A 6 3.88 16.23 4.90
CA LEU A 6 5.14 16.91 5.22
C LEU A 6 4.89 18.31 5.80
N MET A 7 3.95 19.08 5.23
CA MET A 7 3.54 20.38 5.77
C MET A 7 2.88 20.24 7.14
N ALA A 8 2.05 19.20 7.34
CA ALA A 8 1.44 18.90 8.64
C ALA A 8 2.51 18.56 9.70
N LEU A 9 3.54 17.81 9.35
CA LEU A 9 4.68 17.52 10.22
C LEU A 9 5.37 18.80 10.66
N LEU A 10 5.80 19.63 9.70
CA LEU A 10 6.49 20.90 10.00
C LEU A 10 5.64 21.83 10.86
N ALA A 11 4.34 21.94 10.55
CA ALA A 11 3.42 22.75 11.34
C ALA A 11 3.27 22.19 12.77
N CYS A 12 3.14 20.88 12.93
CA CYS A 12 3.04 20.23 14.22
C CYS A 12 4.32 20.43 15.05
N GLU A 13 5.50 20.30 14.46
CA GLU A 13 6.79 20.55 15.14
C GLU A 13 6.91 21.98 15.63
N VAL A 14 6.59 22.95 14.78
CA VAL A 14 6.61 24.37 15.17
C VAL A 14 5.62 24.65 16.30
N ILE A 15 4.39 24.13 16.19
CA ILE A 15 3.37 24.32 17.22
C ILE A 15 3.82 23.69 18.55
N LEU A 16 4.36 22.46 18.53
CA LEU A 16 4.85 21.79 19.73
C LEU A 16 6.00 22.56 20.37
N LEU A 17 6.97 23.08 19.60
CA LEU A 17 8.07 23.85 20.12
C LEU A 17 7.61 25.19 20.71
N VAL A 18 6.67 25.89 20.07
CA VAL A 18 6.09 27.14 20.58
C VAL A 18 5.33 26.89 21.88
N LEU A 19 4.49 25.85 21.93
CA LEU A 19 3.74 25.50 23.13
C LEU A 19 4.69 25.07 24.26
N CYS A 20 5.73 24.31 23.96
CA CYS A 20 6.76 23.92 24.92
C CYS A 20 7.48 25.15 25.49
N PHE A 21 7.83 26.11 24.64
CA PHE A 21 8.48 27.36 25.07
C PHE A 21 7.57 28.21 26.00
N LEU A 22 6.26 28.24 25.72
CA LEU A 22 5.29 29.04 26.50
C LEU A 22 4.93 28.38 27.84
N TYR A 23 4.71 27.07 27.85
CA TYR A 23 4.11 26.37 29.01
C TYR A 23 5.06 25.41 29.72
N ALA A 24 6.12 24.95 29.06
CA ALA A 24 7.01 23.91 29.58
C ALA A 24 8.50 24.19 29.26
N ARG A 25 8.93 25.44 29.41
CA ARG A 25 10.27 25.90 29.00
C ARG A 25 11.42 25.09 29.58
N ALA A 26 11.23 24.49 30.77
CA ALA A 26 12.25 23.68 31.43
C ALA A 26 12.58 22.38 30.68
N ILE A 27 11.66 21.87 29.83
CA ILE A 27 11.82 20.61 29.10
C ILE A 27 12.05 20.82 27.60
N ILE A 28 12.49 21.99 27.17
CA ILE A 28 12.65 22.29 25.73
C ILE A 28 13.77 21.43 25.09
N LEU A 29 14.82 21.15 25.83
CA LEU A 29 15.94 20.31 25.37
C LEU A 29 15.50 18.85 25.23
N GLU A 30 14.74 18.34 26.17
CA GLU A 30 14.14 17.01 26.14
C GLU A 30 13.18 16.88 24.96
N GLN A 31 12.39 17.91 24.68
CA GLN A 31 11.49 17.94 23.53
C GLN A 31 12.25 17.87 22.20
N ILE A 32 13.35 18.62 22.05
CA ILE A 32 14.20 18.55 20.85
C ILE A 32 14.84 17.17 20.72
N PHE A 33 15.28 16.60 21.85
CA PHE A 33 15.84 15.24 21.87
C PHE A 33 14.81 14.19 21.43
N PHE A 34 13.57 14.24 21.91
CA PHE A 34 12.51 13.33 21.50
C PHE A 34 12.13 13.49 20.02
N LEU A 35 12.16 14.71 19.51
CA LEU A 35 11.95 14.97 18.09
C LEU A 35 13.05 14.33 17.24
N ALA A 36 14.31 14.48 17.61
CA ALA A 36 15.44 13.84 16.93
C ALA A 36 15.37 12.29 17.05
N LEU A 37 14.98 11.78 18.21
CA LEU A 37 14.80 10.34 18.43
C LEU A 37 13.65 9.77 17.59
N ALA A 38 12.53 10.49 17.47
CA ALA A 38 11.39 10.06 16.62
C ALA A 38 11.80 10.02 15.15
N LEU A 39 12.50 11.05 14.64
CA LEU A 39 13.05 11.05 13.29
C LEU A 39 13.99 9.87 13.04
N PHE A 40 14.92 9.64 13.96
CA PHE A 40 15.86 8.52 13.86
C PHE A 40 15.14 7.17 13.87
N ALA A 41 14.18 6.98 14.78
CA ALA A 41 13.40 5.75 14.89
C ALA A 41 12.64 5.44 13.58
N VAL A 42 12.01 6.44 12.98
CA VAL A 42 11.26 6.26 11.71
C VAL A 42 12.18 5.94 10.53
N LEU A 43 13.44 6.40 10.55
CA LEU A 43 14.41 6.11 9.49
C LEU A 43 15.01 4.70 9.61
N VAL A 44 15.19 4.20 10.84
CA VAL A 44 15.94 2.96 11.12
C VAL A 44 15.02 1.77 11.36
N LEU A 45 13.90 1.96 12.07
CA LEU A 45 13.02 0.87 12.48
C LEU A 45 12.01 0.51 11.39
N SER A 46 11.64 -0.78 11.31
CA SER A 46 10.50 -1.25 10.52
C SER A 46 9.17 -0.74 11.11
N ASP A 47 8.10 -0.74 10.33
CA ASP A 47 6.78 -0.23 10.78
C ASP A 47 6.24 -1.06 11.96
N LEU A 48 6.54 -2.36 11.99
CA LEU A 48 6.19 -3.24 13.10
C LEU A 48 6.91 -2.81 14.38
N LEU A 49 8.23 -2.61 14.33
CA LEU A 49 9.03 -2.18 15.48
C LEU A 49 8.63 -0.78 15.95
N LEU A 50 8.31 0.13 15.03
CA LEU A 50 7.81 1.46 15.37
C LEU A 50 6.48 1.40 16.12
N THR A 51 5.57 0.52 15.71
CA THR A 51 4.29 0.31 16.40
C THR A 51 4.51 -0.20 17.82
N TRP A 52 5.39 -1.20 18.00
CA TRP A 52 5.76 -1.69 19.33
C TRP A 52 6.44 -0.63 20.18
N THR A 53 7.36 0.15 19.61
CA THR A 53 8.04 1.25 20.31
C THR A 53 7.02 2.29 20.80
N LEU A 54 6.02 2.62 19.96
CA LEU A 54 4.95 3.56 20.32
C LEU A 54 4.10 3.03 21.48
N ILE A 55 3.68 1.76 21.42
CA ILE A 55 2.88 1.11 22.47
C ILE A 55 3.66 1.09 23.80
N LEU A 56 4.93 0.69 23.75
CA LEU A 56 5.78 0.61 24.94
C LEU A 56 6.07 1.99 25.53
N ALA A 57 6.39 2.98 24.69
CA ALA A 57 6.68 4.34 25.14
C ALA A 57 5.44 4.98 25.79
N PHE A 58 4.25 4.80 25.18
CA PHE A 58 3.01 5.30 25.73
C PHE A 58 2.63 4.59 27.03
N GLY A 59 2.71 3.26 27.07
CA GLY A 59 2.43 2.44 28.25
C GLY A 59 3.36 2.77 29.42
N PHE A 60 4.67 2.89 29.17
CA PHE A 60 5.65 3.28 30.18
C PHE A 60 5.39 4.70 30.70
N GLY A 61 5.12 5.66 29.80
CA GLY A 61 4.78 7.03 30.20
C GLY A 61 3.55 7.10 31.08
N LEU A 62 2.54 6.28 30.82
CA LEU A 62 1.31 6.21 31.61
C LEU A 62 1.58 5.59 33.01
N ILE A 63 2.43 4.58 33.09
CA ILE A 63 2.87 3.99 34.37
C ILE A 63 3.61 5.05 35.20
N VAL A 64 4.54 5.80 34.60
CA VAL A 64 5.29 6.87 35.29
C VAL A 64 4.34 7.94 35.82
N LEU A 65 3.31 8.30 35.04
CA LEU A 65 2.31 9.28 35.44
C LEU A 65 1.48 8.81 36.64
N VAL A 66 1.00 7.55 36.60
CA VAL A 66 0.16 6.98 37.66
C VAL A 66 0.95 6.68 38.92
N ALA A 67 2.18 6.17 38.77
CA ALA A 67 3.05 5.83 39.91
C ALA A 67 3.63 7.06 40.64
N GLY A 68 3.58 8.26 40.02
CA GLY A 68 4.11 9.48 40.62
C GLY A 68 5.61 9.44 40.91
N VAL A 69 6.37 8.62 40.19
CA VAL A 69 7.78 8.33 40.46
C VAL A 69 8.71 9.53 40.17
N VAL A 70 8.22 10.48 39.36
CA VAL A 70 9.04 11.61 38.90
C VAL A 70 8.44 12.93 39.35
N TYR A 71 9.25 13.78 40.02
CA TYR A 71 8.90 15.14 40.41
C TYR A 71 8.91 16.12 39.22
N ILE A 72 8.16 15.80 38.17
CA ILE A 72 7.95 16.71 37.04
C ILE A 72 6.55 17.32 37.16
N PRO A 73 6.38 18.65 36.95
CA PRO A 73 5.05 19.25 36.89
C PRO A 73 4.16 18.53 35.89
N ILE A 74 2.91 18.30 36.28
CA ILE A 74 1.96 17.48 35.50
C ILE A 74 1.81 17.97 34.06
N ILE A 75 1.86 19.28 33.82
CA ILE A 75 1.76 19.89 32.51
C ILE A 75 2.93 19.47 31.62
N GLN A 76 4.15 19.45 32.15
CA GLN A 76 5.35 19.05 31.42
C GLN A 76 5.33 17.54 31.09
N LEU A 77 4.89 16.71 32.02
CA LEU A 77 4.76 15.28 31.83
C LEU A 77 3.71 14.93 30.77
N VAL A 78 2.54 15.56 30.83
CA VAL A 78 1.47 15.36 29.81
C VAL A 78 1.97 15.81 28.43
N PHE A 79 2.71 16.91 28.36
CA PHE A 79 3.27 17.42 27.12
C PHE A 79 4.24 16.41 26.49
N LEU A 80 5.18 15.86 27.24
CA LEU A 80 6.13 14.84 26.78
C LEU A 80 5.41 13.55 26.35
N LEU A 81 4.39 13.14 27.11
CA LEU A 81 3.62 11.93 26.84
C LEU A 81 2.85 11.99 25.52
N ILE A 82 2.34 13.17 25.15
CA ILE A 82 1.52 13.36 23.94
C ILE A 82 2.40 13.65 22.72
N SER A 83 3.48 14.43 22.88
CA SER A 83 4.28 14.91 21.74
C SER A 83 4.95 13.78 20.97
N PHE A 84 5.52 12.78 21.64
CA PHE A 84 6.22 11.68 21.00
C PHE A 84 5.31 10.78 20.14
N PRO A 85 4.16 10.25 20.64
CA PRO A 85 3.23 9.49 19.83
C PRO A 85 2.65 10.27 18.65
N LEU A 86 2.35 11.56 18.86
CA LEU A 86 1.84 12.43 17.81
C LEU A 86 2.83 12.57 16.66
N LEU A 87 4.11 12.83 16.98
CA LEU A 87 5.18 12.94 15.98
C LEU A 87 5.39 11.63 15.22
N ILE A 88 5.48 10.50 15.93
CA ILE A 88 5.63 9.19 15.27
C ILE A 88 4.43 8.90 14.35
N GLY A 89 3.20 9.18 14.77
CA GLY A 89 2.02 8.97 13.95
C GLY A 89 2.04 9.79 12.64
N ILE A 90 2.48 11.04 12.70
CA ILE A 90 2.61 11.89 11.50
C ILE A 90 3.78 11.40 10.62
N LEU A 91 4.92 11.08 11.23
CA LEU A 91 6.10 10.58 10.53
C LEU A 91 5.84 9.25 9.80
N LEU A 92 5.07 8.33 10.39
CA LEU A 92 4.62 7.09 9.73
C LEU A 92 3.81 7.40 8.46
N LYS A 93 2.91 8.40 8.51
CA LYS A 93 2.17 8.82 7.32
C LYS A 93 3.07 9.48 6.26
N VAL A 94 4.03 10.30 6.67
CA VAL A 94 5.03 10.89 5.76
C VAL A 94 5.84 9.78 5.09
N ARG A 95 6.34 8.79 5.85
CA ARG A 95 7.08 7.64 5.35
C ARG A 95 6.25 6.81 4.36
N TYR A 96 5.01 6.47 4.71
CA TYR A 96 4.09 5.74 3.83
C TYR A 96 3.94 6.43 2.48
N TYR A 97 3.61 7.73 2.46
CA TYR A 97 3.45 8.47 1.22
C TYR A 97 4.78 8.70 0.47
N PHE A 98 5.89 8.79 1.19
CA PHE A 98 7.22 8.86 0.57
C PHE A 98 7.51 7.60 -0.26
N PHE A 99 7.31 6.41 0.32
CA PHE A 99 7.52 5.16 -0.40
C PHE A 99 6.51 4.96 -1.53
N LYS A 100 5.25 5.36 -1.34
CA LYS A 100 4.24 5.33 -2.41
C LYS A 100 4.62 6.23 -3.59
N VAL A 101 5.17 7.42 -3.35
CA VAL A 101 5.65 8.32 -4.41
C VAL A 101 6.96 7.82 -5.04
N ALA A 102 7.82 7.18 -4.25
CA ALA A 102 9.09 6.63 -4.72
C ALA A 102 8.94 5.30 -5.48
N SER A 103 7.73 4.73 -5.55
CA SER A 103 7.47 3.51 -6.32
C SER A 103 7.70 3.76 -7.81
N LYS A 104 8.38 2.81 -8.47
CA LYS A 104 8.54 2.81 -9.93
C LYS A 104 7.24 2.46 -10.66
N VAL A 105 6.34 1.74 -9.98
CA VAL A 105 5.04 1.32 -10.52
C VAL A 105 4.00 2.37 -10.18
N GLN A 106 3.52 3.07 -11.19
CA GLN A 106 2.51 4.12 -11.06
C GLN A 106 1.12 3.53 -11.24
N GLU A 107 0.18 3.97 -10.40
CA GLU A 107 -1.24 3.63 -10.57
C GLU A 107 -1.76 4.16 -11.92
N GLN A 108 -2.44 3.28 -12.67
CA GLN A 108 -2.91 3.52 -14.04
C GLN A 108 -4.41 3.27 -14.18
N GLU A 109 -5.18 3.43 -13.11
CA GLU A 109 -6.62 3.14 -13.12
C GLU A 109 -7.39 3.99 -14.14
N ASP A 110 -7.05 5.28 -14.25
CA ASP A 110 -7.70 6.17 -15.22
C ASP A 110 -7.40 5.75 -16.67
N ALA A 111 -6.17 5.29 -16.95
CA ALA A 111 -5.81 4.76 -18.25
C ALA A 111 -6.54 3.45 -18.56
N ALA A 112 -6.63 2.54 -17.58
CA ALA A 112 -7.37 1.29 -17.72
C ALA A 112 -8.86 1.54 -18.03
N ARG A 113 -9.47 2.52 -17.34
CA ARG A 113 -10.84 2.93 -17.56
C ARG A 113 -11.05 3.50 -18.97
N ALA A 114 -10.17 4.41 -19.39
CA ALA A 114 -10.26 5.02 -20.72
C ALA A 114 -10.14 3.98 -21.84
N ASP A 115 -9.15 3.09 -21.74
CA ASP A 115 -8.92 2.03 -22.71
C ASP A 115 -10.03 0.99 -22.73
N TYR A 116 -10.60 0.64 -21.57
CA TYR A 116 -11.76 -0.24 -21.48
C TYR A 116 -12.96 0.35 -22.23
N HIS A 117 -13.29 1.63 -21.97
CA HIS A 117 -14.39 2.30 -22.67
C HIS A 117 -14.15 2.37 -24.17
N ALA A 118 -12.94 2.65 -24.62
CA ALA A 118 -12.60 2.62 -26.04
C ALA A 118 -12.84 1.22 -26.64
N MET A 119 -12.36 0.15 -26.01
CA MET A 119 -12.53 -1.24 -26.47
C MET A 119 -14.01 -1.64 -26.59
N VAL A 120 -14.84 -1.23 -25.61
CA VAL A 120 -16.29 -1.58 -25.60
C VAL A 120 -17.10 -0.74 -26.58
N THR A 121 -16.68 0.52 -26.85
CA THR A 121 -17.47 1.46 -27.68
C THR A 121 -17.13 1.38 -29.15
N GLU A 122 -15.86 1.18 -29.52
CA GLU A 122 -15.40 1.25 -30.91
C GLU A 122 -15.82 0.07 -31.78
N GLN A 123 -16.19 -1.05 -31.19
CA GLN A 123 -16.47 -2.27 -31.97
C GLN A 123 -17.76 -2.96 -31.47
N SER A 124 -18.73 -3.12 -32.32
CA SER A 124 -20.02 -3.76 -32.02
C SER A 124 -19.91 -5.27 -31.77
N ASP A 125 -18.87 -5.95 -32.30
CA ASP A 125 -18.70 -7.42 -32.30
C ASP A 125 -17.41 -7.89 -31.56
N VAL A 126 -16.80 -7.04 -30.75
CA VAL A 126 -15.54 -7.39 -30.08
C VAL A 126 -15.79 -8.05 -28.74
N THR A 127 -15.08 -9.14 -28.53
CA THR A 127 -14.93 -9.75 -27.22
C THR A 127 -13.79 -9.06 -26.45
N VAL A 128 -14.12 -8.44 -25.32
CA VAL A 128 -13.13 -7.88 -24.41
C VAL A 128 -12.89 -8.89 -23.30
N GLN A 129 -11.63 -9.28 -23.12
CA GLN A 129 -11.20 -10.13 -22.02
C GLN A 129 -10.54 -9.27 -20.95
N SER A 130 -10.87 -9.54 -19.70
CA SER A 130 -10.30 -8.85 -18.53
C SER A 130 -9.80 -9.88 -17.55
N LEU A 131 -8.52 -9.81 -17.17
CA LEU A 131 -7.88 -10.64 -16.18
C LEU A 131 -7.32 -9.74 -15.07
N LEU A 132 -7.80 -9.95 -13.85
CA LEU A 132 -7.26 -9.30 -12.65
C LEU A 132 -6.38 -10.29 -11.91
N ILE A 133 -5.15 -9.89 -11.65
CA ILE A 133 -4.16 -10.64 -10.86
C ILE A 133 -3.90 -9.82 -9.60
N HIS A 134 -4.19 -10.38 -8.44
CA HIS A 134 -4.01 -9.74 -7.15
C HIS A 134 -2.91 -10.40 -6.35
N TRP A 135 -1.94 -9.63 -5.88
CA TRP A 135 -0.94 -10.07 -4.91
C TRP A 135 -1.59 -10.09 -3.52
N ALA A 136 -1.90 -11.29 -3.03
CA ALA A 136 -2.54 -11.48 -1.74
C ALA A 136 -1.68 -10.93 -0.59
N HIS A 137 -2.32 -10.23 0.36
CA HIS A 137 -1.66 -9.64 1.53
C HIS A 137 -0.54 -8.63 1.22
N GLU A 138 -0.62 -7.95 0.08
CA GLU A 138 0.39 -6.98 -0.39
C GLU A 138 0.73 -5.92 0.67
N ASP A 139 -0.25 -5.41 1.38
CA ASP A 139 -0.10 -4.41 2.44
C ASP A 139 0.75 -4.91 3.63
N LEU A 140 0.73 -6.19 3.97
CA LEU A 140 1.61 -6.77 4.99
C LEU A 140 3.07 -6.75 4.52
N PHE A 141 3.33 -7.10 3.27
CA PHE A 141 4.67 -7.03 2.67
C PHE A 141 5.20 -5.60 2.61
N PHE A 142 4.33 -4.63 2.32
CA PHE A 142 4.68 -3.22 2.38
C PHE A 142 5.09 -2.80 3.80
N GLN A 143 4.37 -3.23 4.84
CA GLN A 143 4.68 -2.93 6.23
C GLN A 143 6.02 -3.52 6.68
N ILE A 144 6.36 -4.74 6.23
CA ILE A 144 7.61 -5.42 6.56
C ILE A 144 8.81 -4.70 5.93
N LYS A 145 8.80 -4.48 4.61
CA LYS A 145 9.93 -3.91 3.88
C LYS A 145 9.50 -3.11 2.65
N PRO A 146 9.13 -1.82 2.82
CA PRO A 146 8.57 -1.00 1.74
C PRO A 146 9.43 -0.92 0.48
N LYS A 147 10.76 -0.92 0.62
CA LYS A 147 11.69 -0.88 -0.53
C LYS A 147 11.62 -2.16 -1.36
N GLU A 148 11.64 -3.32 -0.71
CA GLU A 148 11.55 -4.62 -1.39
C GLU A 148 10.17 -4.82 -2.00
N HIS A 149 9.12 -4.38 -1.31
CA HIS A 149 7.75 -4.37 -1.84
C HIS A 149 7.66 -3.62 -3.18
N ASN A 150 8.19 -2.39 -3.26
CA ASN A 150 8.20 -1.63 -4.50
C ASN A 150 9.02 -2.30 -5.62
N GLN A 151 10.11 -2.98 -5.28
CA GLN A 151 10.87 -3.78 -6.22
C GLN A 151 10.08 -5.00 -6.68
N MET A 152 9.34 -5.63 -5.78
CA MET A 152 8.50 -6.78 -6.10
C MET A 152 7.34 -6.39 -7.02
N LEU A 153 6.65 -5.28 -6.79
CA LEU A 153 5.65 -4.76 -7.73
C LEU A 153 6.22 -4.62 -9.14
N SER A 154 7.44 -4.07 -9.26
CA SER A 154 8.11 -3.95 -10.57
C SER A 154 8.42 -5.31 -11.19
N ARG A 155 8.89 -6.29 -10.40
CA ARG A 155 9.17 -7.65 -10.89
C ARG A 155 7.90 -8.35 -11.35
N ILE A 156 6.81 -8.25 -10.58
CA ILE A 156 5.50 -8.81 -10.95
C ILE A 156 5.04 -8.22 -12.28
N GLN A 157 5.11 -6.89 -12.42
CA GLN A 157 4.73 -6.21 -13.66
C GLN A 157 5.58 -6.67 -14.84
N GLU A 158 6.89 -6.81 -14.67
CA GLU A 158 7.81 -7.31 -15.70
C GLU A 158 7.49 -8.73 -16.12
N VAL A 159 7.23 -9.64 -15.16
CA VAL A 159 6.88 -11.04 -15.44
C VAL A 159 5.55 -11.11 -16.22
N ILE A 160 4.54 -10.36 -15.81
CA ILE A 160 3.26 -10.34 -16.56
C ILE A 160 3.49 -9.77 -17.97
N ALA A 161 4.18 -8.63 -18.10
CA ALA A 161 4.39 -7.98 -19.39
C ALA A 161 5.18 -8.87 -20.40
N GLN A 162 6.06 -9.74 -19.93
CA GLN A 162 6.82 -10.66 -20.80
C GLN A 162 5.95 -11.76 -21.43
N GLU A 163 4.82 -12.10 -20.83
CA GLU A 163 3.91 -13.14 -21.33
C GLU A 163 2.79 -12.58 -22.20
N LEU A 164 2.57 -11.26 -22.17
CA LEU A 164 1.49 -10.62 -22.89
C LEU A 164 1.81 -10.43 -24.37
N SER A 165 0.77 -10.53 -25.19
CA SER A 165 0.84 -10.21 -26.61
C SER A 165 0.81 -8.69 -26.86
N TYR A 166 1.20 -8.26 -28.06
CA TYR A 166 1.24 -6.85 -28.44
C TYR A 166 -0.11 -6.09 -28.26
N ASN A 167 -1.22 -6.80 -28.40
CA ASN A 167 -2.56 -6.22 -28.28
C ASN A 167 -3.11 -6.22 -26.85
N ASP A 168 -2.39 -6.85 -25.90
CA ASP A 168 -2.81 -6.89 -24.52
C ASP A 168 -2.25 -5.68 -23.76
N LYS A 169 -3.04 -5.09 -22.90
CA LYS A 169 -2.67 -3.93 -22.13
C LYS A 169 -2.62 -4.28 -20.64
N LEU A 170 -1.51 -3.96 -19.99
CA LEU A 170 -1.28 -4.20 -18.56
C LEU A 170 -1.35 -2.88 -17.78
N TYR A 171 -2.10 -2.88 -16.69
CA TYR A 171 -2.24 -1.75 -15.78
C TYR A 171 -2.01 -2.19 -14.33
N TYR A 172 -1.30 -1.39 -13.59
CA TYR A 172 -1.32 -1.46 -12.13
C TYR A 172 -2.44 -0.55 -11.62
N VAL A 173 -3.45 -1.15 -10.98
CA VAL A 173 -4.63 -0.37 -10.56
C VAL A 173 -4.42 0.19 -9.14
N SER A 174 -4.17 -0.65 -8.16
CA SER A 174 -3.84 -0.27 -6.77
C SER A 174 -3.71 -1.54 -5.92
N ASP A 175 -3.15 -1.41 -4.75
CA ASP A 175 -3.20 -2.43 -3.69
C ASP A 175 -2.87 -3.85 -4.18
N GLY A 176 -1.76 -3.98 -4.93
CA GLY A 176 -1.31 -5.25 -5.49
C GLY A 176 -2.15 -5.78 -6.65
N ASN A 177 -3.04 -4.98 -7.24
CA ASN A 177 -3.91 -5.40 -8.35
C ASN A 177 -3.29 -5.04 -9.70
N PHE A 178 -3.11 -6.04 -10.55
CA PHE A 178 -2.67 -5.91 -11.93
C PHE A 178 -3.81 -6.33 -12.85
N LEU A 179 -4.27 -5.41 -13.70
CA LEU A 179 -5.35 -5.65 -14.65
C LEU A 179 -4.77 -5.80 -16.06
N VAL A 180 -5.12 -6.89 -16.72
CA VAL A 180 -4.85 -7.10 -18.13
C VAL A 180 -6.16 -6.97 -18.92
N LEU A 181 -6.16 -6.14 -19.93
CA LEU A 181 -7.24 -5.99 -20.89
C LEU A 181 -6.78 -6.45 -22.27
N SER A 182 -7.62 -7.23 -22.94
CA SER A 182 -7.40 -7.69 -24.32
C SER A 182 -8.67 -7.59 -25.13
N SER A 183 -8.56 -7.06 -26.35
CA SER A 183 -9.67 -6.99 -27.32
C SER A 183 -9.55 -8.05 -28.42
N THR A 184 -8.81 -9.12 -28.18
CA THR A 184 -8.59 -10.18 -29.18
C THR A 184 -9.26 -11.49 -28.80
N ASN A 185 -9.72 -12.24 -29.82
CA ASN A 185 -10.20 -13.61 -29.70
C ASN A 185 -9.13 -14.65 -30.06
N GLN A 186 -7.90 -14.22 -30.37
CA GLN A 186 -6.84 -15.13 -30.85
C GLN A 186 -6.26 -16.00 -29.75
N HIS A 187 -6.31 -15.52 -28.50
CA HIS A 187 -5.85 -16.28 -27.33
C HIS A 187 -6.74 -15.96 -26.12
N SER A 188 -6.74 -16.84 -25.15
CA SER A 188 -7.44 -16.68 -23.88
C SER A 188 -6.49 -16.19 -22.81
N LEU A 189 -6.78 -15.06 -22.17
CA LEU A 189 -6.00 -14.57 -21.03
C LEU A 189 -6.02 -15.57 -19.86
N LYS A 190 -7.12 -16.33 -19.70
CA LYS A 190 -7.21 -17.39 -18.69
C LYS A 190 -6.24 -18.51 -18.96
N GLU A 191 -6.16 -18.97 -20.21
CA GLU A 191 -5.21 -20.03 -20.60
C GLU A 191 -3.76 -19.56 -20.50
N LEU A 192 -3.49 -18.32 -20.88
CA LEU A 192 -2.17 -17.69 -20.72
C LEU A 192 -1.75 -17.70 -19.24
N TYR A 193 -2.66 -17.35 -18.34
CA TYR A 193 -2.37 -17.41 -16.91
C TYR A 193 -2.07 -18.83 -16.44
N LEU A 194 -2.93 -19.80 -16.76
CA LEU A 194 -2.81 -21.17 -16.28
C LEU A 194 -1.62 -21.92 -16.89
N ASN A 195 -1.27 -21.65 -18.16
CA ASN A 195 -0.26 -22.40 -18.91
C ASN A 195 1.19 -21.92 -18.71
N GLY A 196 1.45 -21.00 -17.78
CA GLY A 196 2.85 -20.59 -17.51
C GLY A 196 2.99 -19.37 -16.63
N LEU A 197 2.11 -18.36 -16.74
CA LEU A 197 2.23 -17.14 -15.96
C LEU A 197 2.06 -17.42 -14.45
N GLN A 198 1.14 -18.31 -14.07
CA GLN A 198 0.91 -18.72 -12.69
C GLN A 198 2.17 -19.31 -12.05
N GLU A 199 2.86 -20.21 -12.75
CA GLU A 199 4.09 -20.83 -12.26
C GLU A 199 5.21 -19.80 -12.09
N LYS A 200 5.38 -18.90 -13.08
CA LYS A 200 6.39 -17.82 -13.02
C LYS A 200 6.14 -16.84 -11.87
N LEU A 201 4.89 -16.46 -11.67
CA LEU A 201 4.51 -15.57 -10.56
C LEU A 201 4.72 -16.27 -9.21
N SER A 202 4.32 -17.53 -9.07
CA SER A 202 4.50 -18.31 -7.83
C SER A 202 5.97 -18.59 -7.50
N SER A 203 6.87 -18.52 -8.49
CA SER A 203 8.31 -18.65 -8.28
C SER A 203 8.97 -17.39 -7.72
N LEU A 204 8.26 -16.27 -7.71
CA LEU A 204 8.77 -15.02 -7.14
C LEU A 204 8.88 -15.13 -5.62
N VAL A 205 9.99 -14.60 -5.09
CA VAL A 205 10.30 -14.64 -3.66
C VAL A 205 10.51 -13.25 -3.12
N PHE A 206 9.80 -12.92 -2.07
CA PHE A 206 9.98 -11.68 -1.32
C PHE A 206 11.10 -11.84 -0.28
N HIS A 207 12.06 -10.92 -0.27
CA HIS A 207 13.19 -10.94 0.65
C HIS A 207 12.90 -10.08 1.88
N GLY A 208 12.17 -10.66 2.86
CA GLY A 208 11.84 -10.03 4.13
C GLY A 208 13.03 -9.90 5.08
N GLU A 209 12.78 -9.38 6.28
CA GLU A 209 13.77 -9.31 7.35
C GLU A 209 14.01 -10.69 7.98
N ASP A 210 12.97 -11.50 8.08
CA ASP A 210 12.98 -12.85 8.68
C ASP A 210 13.32 -13.97 7.67
N GLY A 211 13.70 -13.60 6.44
CA GLY A 211 14.05 -14.55 5.38
C GLY A 211 13.21 -14.40 4.12
N ASN A 212 13.29 -15.45 3.29
CA ASN A 212 12.59 -15.51 2.03
C ASN A 212 11.15 -15.99 2.22
N GLN A 213 10.20 -15.26 1.67
CA GLN A 213 8.78 -15.57 1.72
C GLN A 213 8.22 -15.74 0.31
N GLY A 214 7.50 -16.85 0.07
CA GLY A 214 6.71 -17.03 -1.15
C GLY A 214 5.56 -16.03 -1.17
N ILE A 215 5.18 -15.62 -2.38
CA ILE A 215 4.03 -14.75 -2.59
C ILE A 215 2.88 -15.52 -3.23
N GLN A 216 1.65 -15.15 -2.87
CA GLN A 216 0.44 -15.77 -3.37
C GLN A 216 -0.32 -14.82 -4.26
N PHE A 217 -0.95 -15.37 -5.30
CA PHE A 217 -1.77 -14.60 -6.23
C PHE A 217 -3.17 -15.17 -6.30
N GLN A 218 -4.13 -14.28 -6.35
CA GLN A 218 -5.53 -14.58 -6.63
C GLN A 218 -5.90 -13.97 -7.99
N THR A 219 -6.85 -14.57 -8.71
CA THR A 219 -7.22 -14.10 -10.04
C THR A 219 -8.71 -14.02 -10.23
N GLY A 220 -9.13 -12.97 -10.95
CA GLY A 220 -10.50 -12.83 -11.47
C GLY A 220 -10.44 -12.75 -12.99
N TYR A 221 -11.37 -13.41 -13.68
CA TYR A 221 -11.44 -13.46 -15.14
C TYR A 221 -12.83 -13.17 -15.63
N LEU A 222 -12.97 -12.30 -16.62
CA LEU A 222 -14.23 -11.93 -17.24
C LEU A 222 -14.06 -11.79 -18.74
N VAL A 223 -14.99 -12.40 -19.48
CA VAL A 223 -15.15 -12.21 -20.92
C VAL A 223 -16.42 -11.42 -21.17
N ILE A 224 -16.29 -10.32 -21.87
CA ILE A 224 -17.38 -9.42 -22.25
C ILE A 224 -17.61 -9.60 -23.75
N ASN A 225 -18.82 -9.99 -24.11
CA ASN A 225 -19.26 -10.24 -25.48
C ASN A 225 -20.61 -9.55 -25.71
N SER A 226 -21.21 -9.74 -26.89
CA SER A 226 -22.52 -9.19 -27.25
C SER A 226 -23.64 -9.56 -26.27
N ASP A 227 -23.56 -10.74 -25.62
CA ASP A 227 -24.62 -11.26 -24.77
C ASP A 227 -24.63 -10.63 -23.36
N ASN A 228 -23.49 -10.13 -22.90
CA ASN A 228 -23.36 -9.56 -21.55
C ASN A 228 -22.87 -8.11 -21.51
N LYS A 229 -22.61 -7.51 -22.67
CA LYS A 229 -22.10 -6.13 -22.81
C LYS A 229 -22.94 -5.10 -22.04
N ASP A 230 -24.25 -5.26 -22.05
CA ASP A 230 -25.18 -4.33 -21.38
C ASP A 230 -25.00 -4.29 -19.87
N LYS A 231 -24.52 -5.39 -19.27
CA LYS A 231 -24.23 -5.50 -17.84
C LYS A 231 -22.91 -4.89 -17.45
N TYR A 232 -21.97 -4.77 -18.39
CA TYR A 232 -20.60 -4.34 -18.16
C TYR A 232 -20.23 -3.13 -19.02
N GLN A 233 -21.15 -2.16 -19.11
CA GLN A 233 -20.92 -0.92 -19.85
C GLN A 233 -19.89 -0.02 -19.15
N ASP A 234 -19.89 -0.01 -17.82
CA ASP A 234 -18.94 0.77 -17.05
C ASP A 234 -17.79 -0.11 -16.54
N TYR A 235 -16.59 0.45 -16.57
CA TYR A 235 -15.39 -0.14 -15.97
C TYR A 235 -15.58 -0.52 -14.49
N ALA A 236 -16.36 0.27 -13.74
CA ALA A 236 -16.63 0.00 -12.33
C ALA A 236 -17.38 -1.33 -12.12
N ASP A 237 -18.26 -1.73 -13.03
CA ASP A 237 -18.99 -3.01 -12.96
C ASP A 237 -18.04 -4.19 -13.19
N VAL A 238 -17.11 -4.04 -14.16
CA VAL A 238 -16.05 -5.03 -14.43
C VAL A 238 -15.13 -5.19 -13.24
N ALA A 239 -14.61 -4.08 -12.72
CA ALA A 239 -13.70 -4.08 -11.58
C ALA A 239 -14.35 -4.70 -10.33
N SER A 240 -15.63 -4.38 -10.07
CA SER A 240 -16.40 -4.96 -8.96
C SER A 240 -16.63 -6.46 -9.14
N HIS A 241 -16.91 -6.91 -10.37
CA HIS A 241 -17.09 -8.33 -10.66
C HIS A 241 -15.80 -9.12 -10.47
N LEU A 242 -14.70 -8.61 -11.00
CA LEU A 242 -13.36 -9.25 -10.86
C LEU A 242 -12.94 -9.31 -9.39
N LYS A 243 -13.14 -8.25 -8.63
CA LYS A 243 -12.82 -8.23 -7.18
C LYS A 243 -13.63 -9.26 -6.39
N ARG A 244 -14.93 -9.45 -6.70
CA ARG A 244 -15.75 -10.50 -6.07
C ARG A 244 -15.26 -11.92 -6.35
N GLN A 245 -14.67 -12.15 -7.52
CA GLN A 245 -14.08 -13.45 -7.83
C GLN A 245 -12.85 -13.75 -6.95
N LEU A 246 -12.03 -12.73 -6.65
CA LEU A 246 -10.90 -12.88 -5.72
C LEU A 246 -11.36 -13.32 -4.32
N GLU A 247 -12.49 -12.79 -3.84
CA GLU A 247 -13.06 -13.15 -2.53
C GLU A 247 -13.55 -14.60 -2.48
N THR A 248 -14.03 -15.14 -3.63
CA THR A 248 -14.58 -16.51 -3.70
C THR A 248 -13.50 -17.58 -3.76
N ASP A 249 -12.34 -17.30 -4.33
CA ASP A 249 -11.21 -18.22 -4.37
C ASP A 249 -10.65 -18.54 -2.97
N VAL A 250 -10.80 -17.63 -2.02
CA VAL A 250 -10.38 -17.83 -0.61
C VAL A 250 -11.22 -18.91 0.12
N ILE A 251 -12.44 -19.18 -0.34
CA ILE A 251 -13.36 -20.11 0.33
C ILE A 251 -13.07 -21.58 -0.03
N VAL A 252 -12.33 -21.84 -1.09
CA VAL A 252 -12.08 -23.20 -1.61
C VAL A 252 -10.83 -23.87 -1.01
N GLU A 253 -10.02 -23.16 -0.24
CA GLU A 253 -8.77 -23.69 0.37
C GLU A 253 -8.92 -24.17 1.82
N TYR A 254 -10.14 -24.48 2.31
CA TYR A 254 -10.37 -25.10 3.63
C TYR A 254 -11.06 -26.45 3.54
#